data_2bc61fbeca3f6eeafad3ed2292c54866
#
_entry.id   2bc61fbeca3f6eeafad3ed2292c54866
#
_cell.length_a   1.000
_cell.length_b   1.000
_cell.length_c   1.000
_cell.angle_alpha   90.00
_cell.angle_beta   90.00
_cell.angle_gamma   90.00
#
_symmetry.space_group_name_H-M   'P 1'
#
loop_
_entity.id
_entity.type
_entity.pdbx_description
1 polymer ?
#
loop_
_entity_poly.entity_id
_entity_poly.type
_entity_poly.pdbx_seq_one_letter_code
_entity_poly.pdbx_strand_id
1 'polypeptide(L)'
;VHGQALLVKGDRTSPSCKHCHGNHDAGLPQAIYVGNICSQCHSLTYELFRNSPHKAAHDSLGIPECEACHGNHKIMKTSDDMLGTGQDALCIQCHSPTSKGFKTAFAIKNSIEDLKKEILQAKESVSKVEQRGMDVEDALADIDEANNSLTKARGYIHTFSEEQVGSIVKEGETLVKKAKERALKARDDFNFRRKGYIFAILLIFIFTLTLYLRIRILEKPGKEN
;
A
#
# COMPACT_ATOMS: atom_id res chain seq x y z
N VAL A 1 17.71 1.64 -12.20
CA VAL A 1 17.43 2.26 -10.89
C VAL A 1 18.71 2.73 -10.23
N HIS A 2 19.67 1.82 -9.93
CA HIS A 2 20.85 2.13 -9.14
C HIS A 2 21.71 3.26 -9.76
N GLY A 3 22.07 3.16 -11.05
CA GLY A 3 22.85 4.17 -11.71
C GLY A 3 22.18 5.54 -11.77
N GLN A 4 20.84 5.60 -11.96
CA GLN A 4 20.10 6.85 -11.92
C GLN A 4 20.05 7.46 -10.52
N ALA A 5 19.90 6.63 -9.49
CA ALA A 5 19.89 7.08 -8.11
C ALA A 5 21.26 7.69 -7.76
N LEU A 6 22.36 6.97 -8.07
CA LEU A 6 23.72 7.42 -7.78
C LEU A 6 24.13 8.65 -8.61
N LEU A 7 23.98 8.57 -9.95
CA LEU A 7 24.59 9.55 -10.87
C LEU A 7 23.70 10.77 -11.13
N VAL A 8 22.38 10.60 -11.12
CA VAL A 8 21.44 11.68 -11.43
C VAL A 8 20.90 12.33 -10.17
N LYS A 9 20.56 11.52 -9.15
CA LYS A 9 19.98 12.02 -7.89
C LYS A 9 21.02 12.26 -6.78
N GLY A 10 22.28 11.85 -6.98
CA GLY A 10 23.33 12.00 -5.99
C GLY A 10 23.19 11.10 -4.76
N ASP A 11 22.37 10.05 -4.85
CA ASP A 11 22.12 9.12 -3.77
C ASP A 11 23.33 8.21 -3.56
N ARG A 12 24.16 8.54 -2.56
CA ARG A 12 25.38 7.82 -2.22
C ARG A 12 25.12 6.45 -1.56
N THR A 13 23.90 6.14 -1.18
CA THR A 13 23.52 4.82 -0.66
C THR A 13 23.35 3.79 -1.77
N SER A 14 23.15 4.27 -3.00
CA SER A 14 23.04 3.41 -4.19
C SER A 14 24.38 2.81 -4.59
N PRO A 15 24.42 1.52 -5.00
CA PRO A 15 25.66 0.85 -5.37
C PRO A 15 26.26 1.47 -6.64
N SER A 16 27.56 1.62 -6.64
CA SER A 16 28.37 1.98 -7.83
C SER A 16 28.87 0.72 -8.55
N CYS A 17 29.51 0.88 -9.71
CA CYS A 17 30.05 -0.21 -10.51
C CYS A 17 30.92 -1.18 -9.70
N LYS A 18 31.77 -0.65 -8.80
CA LYS A 18 32.68 -1.45 -7.98
C LYS A 18 32.00 -2.39 -6.98
N HIS A 19 30.77 -2.09 -6.56
CA HIS A 19 30.05 -2.95 -5.63
C HIS A 19 29.59 -4.27 -6.29
N CYS A 20 29.44 -4.26 -7.61
CA CYS A 20 29.10 -5.45 -8.37
C CYS A 20 30.32 -6.11 -9.03
N HIS A 21 31.29 -5.33 -9.48
CA HIS A 21 32.43 -5.79 -10.29
C HIS A 21 33.76 -5.86 -9.52
N GLY A 22 33.83 -5.35 -8.31
CA GLY A 22 35.10 -5.23 -7.58
C GLY A 22 35.96 -4.03 -8.02
N ASN A 23 37.14 -3.89 -7.41
CA ASN A 23 38.03 -2.76 -7.67
C ASN A 23 39.26 -3.13 -8.53
N HIS A 24 39.94 -4.24 -8.20
CA HIS A 24 41.22 -4.57 -8.78
C HIS A 24 41.13 -5.55 -9.96
N ASP A 25 40.32 -6.58 -9.82
CA ASP A 25 40.03 -7.57 -10.87
C ASP A 25 38.59 -7.44 -11.35
N ALA A 26 38.24 -6.24 -11.87
CA ALA A 26 36.88 -5.94 -12.34
C ALA A 26 36.47 -6.86 -13.49
N GLY A 27 36.16 -8.10 -13.16
CA GLY A 27 35.69 -9.13 -14.07
C GLY A 27 34.18 -9.16 -14.20
N LEU A 28 33.69 -10.02 -15.08
CA LEU A 28 32.25 -10.35 -15.17
C LEU A 28 31.90 -11.19 -13.94
N PRO A 29 30.92 -10.77 -13.12
CA PRO A 29 30.36 -11.64 -12.11
C PRO A 29 29.88 -12.92 -12.77
N GLN A 30 30.30 -14.07 -12.25
CA GLN A 30 29.79 -15.35 -12.77
C GLN A 30 28.29 -15.45 -12.45
N ALA A 31 27.47 -15.90 -13.41
CA ALA A 31 26.02 -15.94 -13.29
C ALA A 31 25.51 -16.64 -12.00
N ILE A 32 26.23 -17.70 -11.57
CA ILE A 32 25.92 -18.44 -10.34
C ILE A 32 26.18 -17.67 -9.04
N TYR A 33 26.88 -16.51 -9.10
CA TYR A 33 27.21 -15.69 -7.92
C TYR A 33 26.46 -14.35 -7.86
N VAL A 34 25.61 -14.06 -8.87
CA VAL A 34 24.88 -12.78 -8.93
C VAL A 34 23.96 -12.59 -7.72
N GLY A 35 23.32 -13.63 -7.23
CA GLY A 35 22.54 -13.59 -6.00
C GLY A 35 23.34 -13.13 -4.79
N ASN A 36 24.58 -13.57 -4.65
CA ASN A 36 25.47 -13.17 -3.56
C ASN A 36 25.83 -11.66 -3.62
N ILE A 37 25.92 -11.09 -4.82
CA ILE A 37 26.17 -9.66 -5.00
C ILE A 37 24.94 -8.85 -4.59
N CYS A 38 23.77 -9.22 -5.09
CA CYS A 38 22.52 -8.55 -4.78
C CYS A 38 22.14 -8.65 -3.30
N SER A 39 22.42 -9.80 -2.68
CA SER A 39 22.12 -10.08 -1.25
C SER A 39 22.87 -9.21 -0.26
N GLN A 40 23.98 -8.57 -0.67
CA GLN A 40 24.69 -7.64 0.21
C GLN A 40 23.79 -6.46 0.67
N CYS A 41 22.83 -6.09 -0.14
CA CYS A 41 21.85 -5.05 0.17
C CYS A 41 20.43 -5.60 0.25
N HIS A 42 20.08 -6.61 -0.54
CA HIS A 42 18.75 -7.23 -0.64
C HIS A 42 18.71 -8.59 0.07
N SER A 43 19.24 -8.64 1.30
CA SER A 43 19.43 -9.89 2.05
C SER A 43 18.13 -10.66 2.29
N LEU A 44 17.06 -9.98 2.74
CA LEU A 44 15.76 -10.61 2.97
C LEU A 44 15.18 -11.18 1.67
N THR A 45 15.20 -10.41 0.57
CA THR A 45 14.70 -10.84 -0.72
C THR A 45 15.45 -12.07 -1.23
N TYR A 46 16.77 -12.08 -1.06
CA TYR A 46 17.59 -13.23 -1.43
C TYR A 46 17.28 -14.47 -0.57
N GLU A 47 17.09 -14.29 0.73
CA GLU A 47 16.71 -15.38 1.63
C GLU A 47 15.36 -16.02 1.22
N LEU A 48 14.37 -15.20 0.88
CA LEU A 48 13.06 -15.67 0.40
C LEU A 48 13.21 -16.44 -0.93
N PHE A 49 14.00 -15.89 -1.87
CA PHE A 49 14.27 -16.54 -3.15
C PHE A 49 15.03 -17.86 -2.97
N ARG A 50 16.07 -17.88 -2.13
CA ARG A 50 16.91 -19.05 -1.87
C ARG A 50 16.13 -20.24 -1.34
N ASN A 51 15.08 -19.98 -0.56
CA ASN A 51 14.22 -21.01 0.02
C ASN A 51 12.99 -21.33 -0.89
N SER A 52 12.93 -20.77 -2.08
CA SER A 52 11.82 -20.94 -3.01
C SER A 52 12.06 -22.09 -4.02
N PRO A 53 11.00 -22.61 -4.65
CA PRO A 53 11.14 -23.58 -5.75
C PRO A 53 11.95 -23.06 -6.94
N HIS A 54 12.01 -21.75 -7.15
CA HIS A 54 12.76 -21.13 -8.24
C HIS A 54 14.28 -21.28 -8.07
N LYS A 55 14.79 -21.23 -6.84
CA LYS A 55 16.24 -21.44 -6.63
C LYS A 55 16.69 -22.80 -7.17
N ALA A 56 16.00 -23.87 -6.80
CA ALA A 56 16.34 -25.21 -7.29
C ALA A 56 16.18 -25.34 -8.82
N ALA A 57 15.17 -24.72 -9.40
CA ALA A 57 14.95 -24.72 -10.84
C ALA A 57 16.06 -23.93 -11.57
N HIS A 58 16.43 -22.75 -11.08
CA HIS A 58 17.49 -21.93 -11.65
C HIS A 58 18.84 -22.64 -11.61
N ASP A 59 19.18 -23.28 -10.48
CA ASP A 59 20.40 -24.08 -10.37
C ASP A 59 20.47 -25.22 -11.37
N SER A 60 19.36 -25.95 -11.54
CA SER A 60 19.30 -27.10 -12.44
C SER A 60 19.36 -26.73 -13.91
N LEU A 61 18.86 -25.54 -14.27
CA LEU A 61 18.78 -25.03 -15.64
C LEU A 61 19.93 -24.09 -15.99
N GLY A 62 20.80 -23.75 -15.05
CA GLY A 62 21.87 -22.78 -15.24
C GLY A 62 21.34 -21.35 -15.51
N ILE A 63 20.15 -21.02 -14.99
CA ILE A 63 19.53 -19.71 -15.16
C ILE A 63 20.06 -18.77 -14.06
N PRO A 64 20.49 -17.53 -14.40
CA PRO A 64 20.88 -16.55 -13.41
C PRO A 64 19.75 -16.26 -12.40
N GLU A 65 20.11 -16.06 -11.13
CA GLU A 65 19.12 -15.95 -10.05
C GLU A 65 18.26 -14.67 -10.17
N CYS A 66 18.83 -13.53 -9.80
CA CYS A 66 18.09 -12.26 -9.73
C CYS A 66 17.94 -11.61 -11.11
N GLU A 67 18.99 -11.69 -11.94
CA GLU A 67 19.07 -10.99 -13.22
C GLU A 67 18.16 -11.58 -14.29
N ALA A 68 17.74 -12.83 -14.16
CA ALA A 68 16.77 -13.45 -15.07
C ALA A 68 15.44 -12.70 -15.10
N CYS A 69 15.06 -12.09 -13.95
CA CYS A 69 13.83 -11.33 -13.84
C CYS A 69 14.05 -9.81 -13.82
N HIS A 70 15.16 -9.35 -13.24
CA HIS A 70 15.39 -7.92 -13.01
C HIS A 70 16.42 -7.30 -13.97
N GLY A 71 17.12 -8.12 -14.75
CA GLY A 71 18.26 -7.68 -15.55
C GLY A 71 19.48 -7.35 -14.67
N ASN A 72 20.56 -6.91 -15.31
CA ASN A 72 21.83 -6.59 -14.64
C ASN A 72 22.14 -5.09 -14.66
N HIS A 73 22.51 -4.50 -15.80
CA HIS A 73 22.83 -3.06 -15.90
C HIS A 73 21.59 -2.17 -16.04
N LYS A 74 20.55 -2.64 -16.72
CA LYS A 74 19.28 -1.94 -16.90
C LYS A 74 18.21 -2.38 -15.90
N ILE A 75 18.61 -2.49 -14.64
CA ILE A 75 17.64 -2.84 -13.59
C ILE A 75 16.56 -1.77 -13.56
N MET A 76 15.33 -2.13 -13.90
CA MET A 76 14.18 -1.24 -13.91
C MET A 76 13.57 -1.10 -12.51
N LYS A 77 12.84 -0.02 -12.29
CA LYS A 77 12.01 0.08 -11.09
C LYS A 77 10.94 -1.00 -11.13
N THR A 78 10.84 -1.76 -10.06
CA THR A 78 9.82 -2.81 -9.95
C THR A 78 8.41 -2.21 -9.90
N SER A 79 7.46 -2.88 -10.53
CA SER A 79 6.03 -2.57 -10.49
C SER A 79 5.21 -3.85 -10.35
N ASP A 80 3.95 -3.70 -9.93
CA ASP A 80 3.04 -4.83 -9.82
C ASP A 80 2.75 -5.46 -11.20
N ASP A 81 3.02 -4.75 -12.32
CA ASP A 81 2.83 -5.27 -13.70
C ASP A 81 3.83 -6.34 -14.09
N MET A 82 4.97 -6.41 -13.41
CA MET A 82 5.94 -7.49 -13.58
C MET A 82 5.41 -8.85 -13.11
N LEU A 83 4.32 -8.83 -12.32
CA LEU A 83 3.69 -10.01 -11.73
C LEU A 83 2.52 -10.51 -12.58
N GLY A 84 2.19 -11.78 -12.35
CA GLY A 84 0.96 -12.38 -12.89
C GLY A 84 1.12 -12.85 -14.32
N THR A 85 0.07 -12.66 -15.10
CA THR A 85 -0.11 -13.27 -16.42
C THR A 85 -0.42 -12.24 -17.51
N GLY A 86 -0.22 -10.95 -17.22
CA GLY A 86 -0.37 -9.86 -18.18
C GLY A 86 0.75 -9.85 -19.22
N GLN A 87 0.62 -9.01 -20.24
CA GLN A 87 1.55 -8.94 -21.36
C GLN A 87 2.98 -8.57 -20.91
N ASP A 88 3.12 -7.71 -19.88
CA ASP A 88 4.40 -7.27 -19.35
C ASP A 88 4.89 -8.11 -18.16
N ALA A 89 4.16 -9.19 -17.82
CA ALA A 89 4.50 -10.02 -16.69
C ALA A 89 5.68 -10.94 -17.00
N LEU A 90 6.61 -11.04 -16.07
CA LEU A 90 7.80 -11.89 -16.21
C LEU A 90 7.48 -13.39 -16.10
N CYS A 91 6.44 -13.74 -15.37
CA CYS A 91 6.07 -15.14 -15.12
C CYS A 91 5.72 -15.90 -16.40
N ILE A 92 5.11 -15.23 -17.39
CA ILE A 92 4.68 -15.86 -18.66
C ILE A 92 5.85 -16.19 -19.59
N GLN A 93 7.05 -15.69 -19.30
CA GLN A 93 8.24 -16.03 -20.11
C GLN A 93 8.64 -17.50 -19.96
N CYS A 94 8.31 -18.12 -18.84
CA CYS A 94 8.63 -19.51 -18.53
C CYS A 94 7.39 -20.38 -18.25
N HIS A 95 6.29 -19.78 -17.77
CA HIS A 95 5.09 -20.50 -17.38
C HIS A 95 3.98 -20.42 -18.42
N SER A 96 3.61 -21.58 -18.98
CA SER A 96 2.46 -21.67 -19.90
C SER A 96 1.12 -21.51 -19.16
N PRO A 97 0.03 -21.10 -19.84
CA PRO A 97 -1.28 -20.85 -19.23
C PRO A 97 -1.89 -22.02 -18.44
N THR A 98 -1.50 -23.25 -18.76
CA THR A 98 -1.98 -24.47 -18.08
C THR A 98 -1.15 -24.85 -16.86
N SER A 99 0.04 -24.26 -16.70
CA SER A 99 0.98 -24.61 -15.64
C SER A 99 0.52 -24.15 -14.25
N LYS A 100 0.99 -24.85 -13.21
CA LYS A 100 0.78 -24.43 -11.82
C LYS A 100 1.38 -23.05 -11.56
N GLY A 101 2.60 -22.78 -12.07
CA GLY A 101 3.27 -21.49 -11.88
C GLY A 101 2.48 -20.31 -12.45
N PHE A 102 1.82 -20.48 -13.61
CA PHE A 102 0.93 -19.46 -14.17
C PHE A 102 -0.26 -19.15 -13.25
N LYS A 103 -0.92 -20.21 -12.73
CA LYS A 103 -2.06 -20.04 -11.80
C LYS A 103 -1.64 -19.35 -10.51
N THR A 104 -0.51 -19.76 -9.94
CA THR A 104 0.06 -19.13 -8.73
C THR A 104 0.43 -17.66 -8.99
N ALA A 105 1.07 -17.34 -10.10
CA ALA A 105 1.40 -15.97 -10.47
C ALA A 105 0.15 -15.09 -10.61
N PHE A 106 -0.91 -15.61 -11.21
CA PHE A 106 -2.20 -14.94 -11.35
C PHE A 106 -2.84 -14.67 -9.98
N ALA A 107 -2.88 -15.67 -9.08
CA ALA A 107 -3.45 -15.55 -7.75
C ALA A 107 -2.69 -14.52 -6.90
N ILE A 108 -1.35 -14.57 -6.90
CA ILE A 108 -0.51 -13.61 -6.16
C ILE A 108 -0.76 -12.19 -6.67
N LYS A 109 -0.78 -11.97 -7.99
CA LYS A 109 -1.04 -10.64 -8.54
C LYS A 109 -2.39 -10.11 -8.08
N ASN A 110 -3.44 -10.89 -8.23
CA ASN A 110 -4.78 -10.47 -7.87
C ASN A 110 -4.89 -10.11 -6.40
N SER A 111 -4.35 -10.92 -5.50
CA SER A 111 -4.40 -10.65 -4.06
C SER A 111 -3.69 -9.33 -3.69
N ILE A 112 -2.56 -9.03 -4.32
CA ILE A 112 -1.84 -7.76 -4.11
C ILE A 112 -2.64 -6.57 -4.66
N GLU A 113 -3.22 -6.69 -5.86
CA GLU A 113 -4.01 -5.63 -6.48
C GLU A 113 -5.31 -5.37 -5.70
N ASP A 114 -5.95 -6.41 -5.21
CA ASP A 114 -7.16 -6.29 -4.38
C ASP A 114 -6.86 -5.57 -3.07
N LEU A 115 -5.81 -5.96 -2.34
CA LEU A 115 -5.39 -5.25 -1.13
C LEU A 115 -5.06 -3.77 -1.42
N LYS A 116 -4.31 -3.50 -2.48
CA LYS A 116 -3.98 -2.13 -2.90
C LYS A 116 -5.24 -1.30 -3.16
N LYS A 117 -6.21 -1.87 -3.87
CA LYS A 117 -7.50 -1.22 -4.15
C LYS A 117 -8.29 -0.96 -2.87
N GLU A 118 -8.31 -1.93 -1.97
CA GLU A 118 -9.00 -1.79 -0.69
C GLU A 118 -8.40 -0.72 0.21
N ILE A 119 -7.08 -0.62 0.26
CA ILE A 119 -6.35 0.44 0.97
C ILE A 119 -6.75 1.82 0.42
N LEU A 120 -6.79 1.98 -0.91
CA LEU A 120 -7.20 3.24 -1.54
C LEU A 120 -8.65 3.62 -1.19
N GLN A 121 -9.57 2.65 -1.20
CA GLN A 121 -10.96 2.88 -0.80
C GLN A 121 -11.10 3.25 0.68
N ALA A 122 -10.34 2.60 1.55
CA ALA A 122 -10.32 2.94 2.97
C ALA A 122 -9.80 4.36 3.19
N LYS A 123 -8.70 4.72 2.55
CA LYS A 123 -8.13 6.07 2.58
C LYS A 123 -9.11 7.13 2.14
N GLU A 124 -9.84 6.90 1.05
CA GLU A 124 -10.89 7.82 0.59
C GLU A 124 -12.01 7.96 1.62
N SER A 125 -12.44 6.84 2.24
CA SER A 125 -13.49 6.83 3.26
C SER A 125 -13.08 7.61 4.52
N VAL A 126 -11.85 7.42 4.98
CA VAL A 126 -11.26 8.12 6.13
C VAL A 126 -11.12 9.61 5.83
N SER A 127 -10.59 9.97 4.67
CA SER A 127 -10.42 11.39 4.27
C SER A 127 -11.75 12.15 4.23
N LYS A 128 -12.84 11.52 3.77
CA LYS A 128 -14.18 12.15 3.79
C LYS A 128 -14.68 12.49 5.19
N VAL A 129 -14.28 11.74 6.19
CA VAL A 129 -14.66 11.97 7.59
C VAL A 129 -13.73 12.99 8.25
N GLU A 130 -12.44 12.93 7.97
CA GLU A 130 -11.43 13.89 8.38
C GLU A 130 -11.78 15.32 7.93
N GLN A 131 -12.19 15.50 6.66
CA GLN A 131 -12.65 16.79 6.11
C GLN A 131 -13.85 17.38 6.84
N ARG A 132 -14.57 16.58 7.62
CA ARG A 132 -15.69 17.03 8.48
C ARG A 132 -15.26 17.37 9.89
N GLY A 133 -13.94 17.38 10.17
CA GLY A 133 -13.36 17.70 11.46
C GLY A 133 -13.51 16.59 12.51
N MET A 134 -13.74 15.35 12.07
CA MET A 134 -13.74 14.20 12.98
C MET A 134 -12.32 13.67 13.16
N ASP A 135 -12.05 13.16 14.35
CA ASP A 135 -10.81 12.47 14.65
C ASP A 135 -10.73 11.14 13.90
N VAL A 136 -9.64 10.91 13.17
CA VAL A 136 -9.39 9.74 12.34
C VAL A 136 -7.98 9.17 12.54
N GLU A 137 -7.24 9.62 13.55
CA GLU A 137 -5.83 9.26 13.79
C GLU A 137 -5.64 7.73 13.80
N ASP A 138 -6.45 7.04 14.58
CA ASP A 138 -6.42 5.58 14.63
C ASP A 138 -6.73 4.89 13.29
N ALA A 139 -7.63 5.46 12.49
CA ALA A 139 -7.96 4.90 11.18
C ALA A 139 -6.83 5.12 10.18
N LEU A 140 -6.11 6.24 10.26
CA LEU A 140 -4.92 6.51 9.46
C LEU A 140 -3.78 5.58 9.85
N ALA A 141 -3.57 5.32 11.14
CA ALA A 141 -2.58 4.35 11.61
C ALA A 141 -2.85 2.93 11.08
N ASP A 142 -4.11 2.47 11.10
CA ASP A 142 -4.48 1.18 10.51
C ASP A 142 -4.20 1.15 8.98
N ILE A 143 -4.41 2.26 8.26
CA ILE A 143 -4.10 2.36 6.82
C ILE A 143 -2.59 2.29 6.57
N ASP A 144 -1.79 2.97 7.38
CA ASP A 144 -0.33 2.96 7.24
C ASP A 144 0.23 1.55 7.50
N GLU A 145 -0.30 0.84 8.49
CA GLU A 145 0.09 -0.54 8.75
C GLU A 145 -0.37 -1.50 7.63
N ALA A 146 -1.54 -1.25 7.02
CA ALA A 146 -1.98 -1.98 5.83
C ALA A 146 -1.05 -1.74 4.62
N ASN A 147 -0.53 -0.52 4.45
CA ASN A 147 0.50 -0.22 3.44
C ASN A 147 1.82 -0.95 3.72
N ASN A 148 2.21 -1.09 5.00
CA ASN A 148 3.36 -1.88 5.40
C ASN A 148 3.15 -3.37 5.04
N SER A 149 1.95 -3.91 5.30
CA SER A 149 1.57 -5.27 4.89
C SER A 149 1.64 -5.45 3.38
N LEU A 150 1.15 -4.50 2.58
CA LEU A 150 1.26 -4.51 1.12
C LEU A 150 2.72 -4.50 0.66
N THR A 151 3.57 -3.70 1.29
CA THR A 151 5.01 -3.64 0.99
C THR A 151 5.70 -4.94 1.34
N LYS A 152 5.38 -5.52 2.49
CA LYS A 152 5.86 -6.83 2.93
C LYS A 152 5.42 -7.94 1.97
N ALA A 153 4.14 -7.96 1.56
CA ALA A 153 3.61 -8.92 0.60
C ALA A 153 4.38 -8.88 -0.74
N ARG A 154 4.71 -7.68 -1.24
CA ARG A 154 5.56 -7.50 -2.44
C ARG A 154 6.97 -8.06 -2.25
N GLY A 155 7.55 -7.96 -1.09
CA GLY A 155 8.82 -8.63 -0.76
C GLY A 155 8.70 -10.15 -0.80
N TYR A 156 7.62 -10.69 -0.23
CA TYR A 156 7.36 -12.11 -0.13
C TYR A 156 6.96 -12.79 -1.45
N ILE A 157 6.76 -12.05 -2.53
CA ILE A 157 6.61 -12.61 -3.89
C ILE A 157 7.78 -13.55 -4.22
N HIS A 158 8.97 -13.27 -3.73
CA HIS A 158 10.19 -14.08 -3.98
C HIS A 158 10.15 -15.47 -3.32
N THR A 159 9.14 -15.77 -2.52
CA THR A 159 8.83 -17.15 -2.10
C THR A 159 8.12 -17.93 -3.18
N PHE A 160 7.50 -17.27 -4.14
CA PHE A 160 6.62 -17.85 -5.18
C PHE A 160 5.52 -18.75 -4.59
N SER A 161 5.08 -18.43 -3.37
CA SER A 161 4.05 -19.16 -2.63
C SER A 161 2.82 -18.28 -2.44
N GLU A 162 1.70 -18.71 -3.02
CA GLU A 162 0.39 -18.07 -2.82
C GLU A 162 0.00 -18.03 -1.34
N GLU A 163 0.31 -19.10 -0.59
CA GLU A 163 0.01 -19.20 0.83
C GLU A 163 0.76 -18.15 1.66
N GLN A 164 2.08 -18.02 1.43
CA GLN A 164 2.90 -17.08 2.18
C GLN A 164 2.55 -15.62 1.85
N VAL A 165 2.36 -15.29 0.59
CA VAL A 165 1.93 -13.96 0.17
C VAL A 165 0.51 -13.68 0.69
N GLY A 166 -0.40 -14.63 0.53
CA GLY A 166 -1.80 -14.51 0.95
C GLY A 166 -1.97 -14.32 2.44
N SER A 167 -1.12 -14.94 3.28
CA SER A 167 -1.17 -14.71 4.73
C SER A 167 -0.89 -13.24 5.09
N ILE A 168 0.09 -12.61 4.43
CA ILE A 168 0.44 -11.20 4.66
C ILE A 168 -0.64 -10.27 4.09
N VAL A 169 -1.18 -10.59 2.92
CA VAL A 169 -2.31 -9.86 2.34
C VAL A 169 -3.50 -9.86 3.31
N LYS A 170 -3.82 -11.00 3.91
CA LYS A 170 -4.92 -11.12 4.88
C LYS A 170 -4.71 -10.28 6.16
N GLU A 171 -3.45 -10.13 6.61
CA GLU A 171 -3.11 -9.18 7.69
C GLU A 171 -3.50 -7.75 7.27
N GLY A 172 -3.11 -7.33 6.06
CA GLY A 172 -3.46 -6.02 5.50
C GLY A 172 -4.97 -5.80 5.33
N GLU A 173 -5.70 -6.80 4.81
CA GLU A 173 -7.17 -6.75 4.67
C GLU A 173 -7.87 -6.55 6.03
N THR A 174 -7.35 -7.19 7.09
CA THR A 174 -7.88 -7.04 8.44
C THR A 174 -7.73 -5.60 8.94
N LEU A 175 -6.58 -4.97 8.65
CA LEU A 175 -6.31 -3.57 9.01
C LEU A 175 -7.19 -2.61 8.20
N VAL A 176 -7.34 -2.84 6.91
CA VAL A 176 -8.26 -2.08 6.04
C VAL A 176 -9.69 -2.14 6.57
N LYS A 177 -10.14 -3.32 6.98
CA LYS A 177 -11.48 -3.49 7.56
C LYS A 177 -11.64 -2.65 8.83
N LYS A 178 -10.67 -2.70 9.75
CA LYS A 178 -10.67 -1.86 10.96
C LYS A 178 -10.73 -0.37 10.62
N ALA A 179 -9.91 0.10 9.69
CA ALA A 179 -9.93 1.50 9.26
C ALA A 179 -11.28 1.93 8.70
N LYS A 180 -11.90 1.10 7.86
CA LYS A 180 -13.25 1.33 7.31
C LYS A 180 -14.32 1.38 8.43
N GLU A 181 -14.26 0.47 9.41
CA GLU A 181 -15.18 0.45 10.56
C GLU A 181 -15.04 1.71 11.43
N ARG A 182 -13.81 2.16 11.70
CA ARG A 182 -13.54 3.41 12.43
C ARG A 182 -14.08 4.62 11.67
N ALA A 183 -13.88 4.70 10.36
CA ALA A 183 -14.41 5.77 9.53
C ALA A 183 -15.95 5.79 9.53
N LEU A 184 -16.59 4.62 9.48
CA LEU A 184 -18.05 4.51 9.58
C LEU A 184 -18.56 5.05 10.92
N LYS A 185 -17.94 4.64 12.03
CA LYS A 185 -18.29 5.11 13.37
C LYS A 185 -18.14 6.62 13.48
N ALA A 186 -17.01 7.18 13.06
CA ALA A 186 -16.78 8.63 13.08
C ALA A 186 -17.82 9.38 12.22
N ARG A 187 -18.23 8.83 11.07
CA ARG A 187 -19.31 9.41 10.25
C ARG A 187 -20.64 9.42 11.00
N ASP A 188 -20.97 8.33 11.71
CA ASP A 188 -22.24 8.21 12.42
C ASP A 188 -22.27 9.15 13.63
N ASP A 189 -21.14 9.29 14.35
CA ASP A 189 -20.95 10.28 15.42
C ASP A 189 -21.10 11.73 14.90
N PHE A 190 -20.54 12.04 13.73
CA PHE A 190 -20.73 13.33 13.09
C PHE A 190 -22.21 13.60 12.80
N ASN A 191 -22.91 12.64 12.23
CA ASN A 191 -24.33 12.78 11.91
C ASN A 191 -25.18 12.96 13.17
N PHE A 192 -24.86 12.25 14.24
CA PHE A 192 -25.52 12.40 15.53
C PHE A 192 -25.32 13.81 16.11
N ARG A 193 -24.09 14.29 16.18
CA ARG A 193 -23.75 15.64 16.65
C ARG A 193 -24.45 16.70 15.80
N ARG A 194 -24.46 16.55 14.48
CA ARG A 194 -25.13 17.49 13.56
C ARG A 194 -26.62 17.60 13.86
N LYS A 195 -27.32 16.48 14.10
CA LYS A 195 -28.74 16.50 14.49
C LYS A 195 -28.95 17.24 15.83
N GLY A 196 -28.07 17.02 16.81
CA GLY A 196 -28.11 17.72 18.09
C GLY A 196 -27.94 19.23 17.92
N TYR A 197 -26.99 19.68 17.10
CA TYR A 197 -26.78 21.10 16.79
C TYR A 197 -28.00 21.74 16.13
N ILE A 198 -28.61 21.07 15.15
CA ILE A 198 -29.82 21.58 14.49
C ILE A 198 -30.95 21.77 15.53
N PHE A 199 -31.16 20.79 16.40
CA PHE A 199 -32.16 20.87 17.45
C PHE A 199 -31.88 22.02 18.44
N ALA A 200 -30.63 22.18 18.88
CA ALA A 200 -30.25 23.27 19.79
C ALA A 200 -30.46 24.65 19.14
N ILE A 201 -30.07 24.83 17.88
CA ILE A 201 -30.29 26.08 17.13
C ILE A 201 -31.78 26.40 17.04
N LEU A 202 -32.63 25.39 16.78
CA LEU A 202 -34.07 25.57 16.70
C LEU A 202 -34.68 26.02 18.03
N LEU A 203 -34.23 25.45 19.16
CA LEU A 203 -34.63 25.88 20.50
C LEU A 203 -34.22 27.33 20.79
N ILE A 204 -32.97 27.70 20.49
CA ILE A 204 -32.45 29.05 20.65
C ILE A 204 -33.30 30.04 19.80
N PHE A 205 -33.59 29.68 18.57
CA PHE A 205 -34.43 30.50 17.67
C PHE A 205 -35.83 30.73 18.26
N ILE A 206 -36.49 29.67 18.72
CA ILE A 206 -37.81 29.79 19.37
C ILE A 206 -37.74 30.69 20.58
N PHE A 207 -36.74 30.50 21.43
CA PHE A 207 -36.56 31.32 22.63
C PHE A 207 -36.33 32.80 22.30
N THR A 208 -35.43 33.09 21.37
CA THR A 208 -35.16 34.46 20.92
C THR A 208 -36.38 35.11 20.28
N LEU A 209 -37.16 34.37 19.49
CA LEU A 209 -38.38 34.86 18.90
C LEU A 209 -39.42 35.19 19.96
N THR A 210 -39.63 34.34 20.95
CA THR A 210 -40.58 34.59 22.04
C THR A 210 -40.18 35.82 22.89
N LEU A 211 -38.89 35.98 23.19
CA LEU A 211 -38.40 37.18 23.85
C LEU A 211 -38.62 38.43 23.00
N TYR A 212 -38.33 38.41 21.74
CA TYR A 212 -38.57 39.51 20.81
C TYR A 212 -40.04 39.93 20.78
N LEU A 213 -40.93 38.94 20.63
CA LEU A 213 -42.36 39.23 20.64
C LEU A 213 -42.83 39.82 21.98
N ARG A 214 -42.32 39.34 23.11
CA ARG A 214 -42.64 39.86 24.44
C ARG A 214 -42.22 41.32 24.57
N ILE A 215 -40.98 41.66 24.15
CA ILE A 215 -40.48 43.04 24.16
C ILE A 215 -41.38 43.95 23.30
N ARG A 216 -41.72 43.53 22.08
CA ARG A 216 -42.58 44.29 21.18
C ARG A 216 -44.00 44.55 21.76
N ILE A 217 -44.51 43.62 22.56
CA ILE A 217 -45.82 43.80 23.23
C ILE A 217 -45.66 44.85 24.35
N LEU A 218 -44.58 44.85 25.10
CA LEU A 218 -44.32 45.78 26.19
C LEU A 218 -44.03 47.21 25.70
N GLU A 219 -43.39 47.34 24.52
CA GLU A 219 -43.06 48.63 23.90
C GLU A 219 -44.25 49.30 23.20
N LYS A 220 -45.39 48.64 23.04
CA LYS A 220 -46.58 49.30 22.48
C LYS A 220 -47.06 50.33 23.47
N PRO A 221 -47.03 51.65 23.12
CA PRO A 221 -47.55 52.68 24.02
C PRO A 221 -49.05 52.40 24.23
N GLY A 222 -49.45 52.40 25.51
CA GLY A 222 -50.84 52.30 25.86
C GLY A 222 -51.63 53.38 25.09
N LYS A 223 -52.65 53.01 24.31
CA LYS A 223 -53.62 53.99 23.84
C LYS A 223 -54.28 54.57 25.11
N GLU A 224 -53.85 55.76 25.50
CA GLU A 224 -54.66 56.58 26.42
C GLU A 224 -56.05 56.76 25.81
N ASN A 225 -57.07 56.29 26.53
CA ASN A 225 -58.45 56.64 26.31
C ASN A 225 -58.75 57.94 27.00
#